data_a18399af89db4bdb1f8b9d3ed849c665
#
_entry.id   a18399af89db4bdb1f8b9d3ed849c665
#
_cell.length_a   1.000
_cell.length_b   1.000
_cell.length_c   1.000
_cell.angle_alpha   90.00
_cell.angle_beta   90.00
_cell.angle_gamma   90.00
#
_symmetry.space_group_name_H-M   'P 1'
#
loop_
_entity.id
_entity.type
_entity.pdbx_description
1 polymer ?
#
loop_
_entity_poly.entity_id
_entity_poly.type
_entity_poly.pdbx_seq_one_letter_code
_entity_poly.pdbx_strand_id
1 'polypeptide(L)'
;MAKPINIYLQSRINEELPFNRVEKHSSGKIELCRIHEHEIKSLKYIVDALMNMGLSLEMLDGFFYGYRIPQIGKEFDLLKFTETECLNIELKSQAVPLEQVLSQLKKNKYYLAHLGKKEHFYTVITDTMTCYMLDQGDTLQSVEFSVVANDVKNFGYHYLTAIDHMFRASDYLVSPLNTPDKFINGEYFLTPAQEQIQRKIIKDTLGHSGYGFFSLTGKPGTGKTLLLYDVAKQLSAINKTLVIHCGKLSKGQERLNESIKNFHVIAAGYLKYHPEIIRSYNFILVDETHRIYPKHYDEICDLAMRDNKICIFSSDPEQVLSSAEKRNGIVQKINSLPLIDKYELSEKIRTNKELASFIISVRNLKKKPHIPMDYGNVILSYANNYEEACNMIEYFKKQGYVFINYSKSNYNYSPYAKYEEDFDTHHVIGQEFDNVLMLMDDSFYYDENGVLQGVPHPNPDYLYPNLFYQGITRVREKIALVIVNSPRLFEKISSIFDIEQEA
;
A
#
# COMPACT_ATOMS: atom_id res chain seq x y z
N MET A 1 -10.63 6.96 16.44
CA MET A 1 -9.30 7.53 16.69
C MET A 1 -8.72 6.83 17.91
N ALA A 2 -7.48 6.40 17.82
CA ALA A 2 -6.78 5.80 18.96
C ALA A 2 -6.62 6.82 20.08
N LYS A 3 -6.85 6.36 21.34
CA LYS A 3 -6.70 7.17 22.54
C LYS A 3 -5.60 6.59 23.43
N PRO A 4 -4.83 7.43 24.12
CA PRO A 4 -3.86 6.95 25.09
C PRO A 4 -4.56 6.39 26.33
N ILE A 5 -3.88 5.47 26.99
CA ILE A 5 -4.35 4.82 28.22
C ILE A 5 -3.31 4.98 29.33
N ASN A 6 -3.75 4.73 30.56
CA ASN A 6 -2.85 4.53 31.69
C ASN A 6 -2.43 3.05 31.73
N ILE A 7 -1.16 2.77 31.48
CA ILE A 7 -0.65 1.39 31.41
C ILE A 7 -0.63 0.70 32.76
N TYR A 8 -0.61 1.44 33.89
CA TYR A 8 -0.75 0.84 35.21
C TYR A 8 -2.16 0.24 35.40
N LEU A 9 -3.19 1.02 35.10
CA LEU A 9 -4.57 0.56 35.28
C LEU A 9 -4.84 -0.67 34.39
N GLN A 10 -4.34 -0.63 33.13
CA GLN A 10 -4.51 -1.73 32.20
C GLN A 10 -3.76 -2.99 32.66
N SER A 11 -2.54 -2.86 33.17
CA SER A 11 -1.69 -3.99 33.63
C SER A 11 -2.24 -4.76 34.83
N ARG A 12 -3.24 -4.23 35.52
CA ARG A 12 -3.86 -4.94 36.67
C ARG A 12 -4.88 -6.00 36.24
N ILE A 13 -5.25 -6.05 34.98
CA ILE A 13 -6.20 -7.04 34.46
C ILE A 13 -5.39 -8.26 33.99
N ASN A 14 -5.58 -9.42 34.64
CA ASN A 14 -4.75 -10.61 34.40
C ASN A 14 -5.35 -11.58 33.38
N GLU A 15 -6.65 -11.49 33.09
CA GLU A 15 -7.35 -12.41 32.19
C GLU A 15 -7.45 -11.84 30.79
N GLU A 16 -7.12 -12.66 29.78
CA GLU A 16 -7.04 -12.26 28.36
C GLU A 16 -8.35 -11.63 27.86
N LEU A 17 -9.51 -12.24 28.15
CA LEU A 17 -10.78 -11.77 27.63
C LEU A 17 -11.24 -10.43 28.23
N PRO A 18 -11.24 -10.24 29.56
CA PRO A 18 -11.49 -8.94 30.16
C PRO A 18 -10.48 -7.87 29.74
N PHE A 19 -9.19 -8.23 29.68
CA PHE A 19 -8.13 -7.31 29.24
C PHE A 19 -8.43 -6.74 27.85
N ASN A 20 -8.67 -7.61 26.87
CA ASN A 20 -8.96 -7.20 25.50
C ASN A 20 -10.24 -6.34 25.40
N ARG A 21 -11.26 -6.61 26.21
CA ARG A 21 -12.50 -5.80 26.22
C ARG A 21 -12.27 -4.40 26.76
N VAL A 22 -11.59 -4.30 27.90
CA VAL A 22 -11.29 -3.01 28.54
C VAL A 22 -10.32 -2.21 27.70
N GLU A 23 -9.27 -2.84 27.17
CA GLU A 23 -8.30 -2.18 26.30
C GLU A 23 -8.98 -1.58 25.06
N LYS A 24 -9.80 -2.35 24.36
CA LYS A 24 -10.55 -1.86 23.21
C LYS A 24 -11.45 -0.66 23.56
N HIS A 25 -12.15 -0.73 24.67
CA HIS A 25 -13.03 0.34 25.13
C HIS A 25 -12.24 1.61 25.46
N SER A 26 -11.16 1.47 26.22
CA SER A 26 -10.35 2.60 26.69
C SER A 26 -9.53 3.25 25.58
N SER A 27 -8.90 2.44 24.71
CA SER A 27 -8.06 2.92 23.62
C SER A 27 -8.84 3.40 22.40
N GLY A 28 -10.15 3.13 22.32
CA GLY A 28 -11.00 3.52 21.18
C GLY A 28 -10.62 2.85 19.85
N LYS A 29 -9.89 1.74 19.89
CA LYS A 29 -9.49 0.98 18.68
C LYS A 29 -10.70 0.37 17.98
N ILE A 30 -10.74 0.51 16.66
CA ILE A 30 -11.80 -0.06 15.81
C ILE A 30 -11.50 -1.54 15.51
N GLU A 31 -10.24 -1.88 15.26
CA GLU A 31 -9.79 -3.23 14.95
C GLU A 31 -9.41 -4.00 16.22
N LEU A 32 -9.86 -5.25 16.34
CA LEU A 32 -9.49 -6.14 17.42
C LEU A 32 -8.08 -6.66 17.14
N CYS A 33 -7.08 -6.12 17.81
CA CYS A 33 -5.83 -6.82 18.03
C CYS A 33 -6.02 -7.71 19.27
N ARG A 34 -5.96 -9.02 19.11
CA ARG A 34 -6.03 -9.93 20.23
C ARG A 34 -4.69 -9.92 20.94
N ILE A 35 -4.67 -9.42 22.17
CA ILE A 35 -3.52 -9.40 23.06
C ILE A 35 -3.52 -10.72 23.83
N HIS A 36 -2.41 -11.43 23.77
CA HIS A 36 -2.24 -12.74 24.35
C HIS A 36 -1.72 -12.68 25.80
N GLU A 37 -1.89 -13.76 26.53
CA GLU A 37 -1.53 -13.83 27.95
C GLU A 37 -0.05 -13.47 28.23
N HIS A 38 0.87 -13.86 27.36
CA HIS A 38 2.29 -13.52 27.52
C HIS A 38 2.58 -12.02 27.34
N GLU A 39 1.82 -11.32 26.48
CA GLU A 39 1.93 -9.87 26.29
C GLU A 39 1.37 -9.12 27.50
N ILE A 40 0.26 -9.61 28.09
CA ILE A 40 -0.32 -9.08 29.33
C ILE A 40 0.68 -9.21 30.48
N LYS A 41 1.33 -10.37 30.60
CA LYS A 41 2.38 -10.60 31.60
C LYS A 41 3.57 -9.65 31.40
N SER A 42 4.02 -9.48 30.16
CA SER A 42 5.12 -8.56 29.83
C SER A 42 4.77 -7.11 30.20
N LEU A 43 3.55 -6.65 29.89
CA LEU A 43 3.09 -5.33 30.30
C LEU A 43 3.10 -5.18 31.82
N LYS A 44 2.61 -6.18 32.56
CA LYS A 44 2.61 -6.16 34.02
C LYS A 44 4.02 -6.08 34.58
N TYR A 45 4.94 -6.88 34.10
CA TYR A 45 6.35 -6.90 34.57
C TYR A 45 7.03 -5.54 34.36
N ILE A 46 6.91 -4.92 33.21
CA ILE A 46 7.53 -3.60 32.97
C ILE A 46 6.89 -2.52 33.85
N VAL A 47 5.57 -2.54 34.01
CA VAL A 47 4.87 -1.57 34.87
C VAL A 47 5.26 -1.72 36.33
N ASP A 48 5.35 -2.95 36.87
CA ASP A 48 5.79 -3.20 38.24
C ASP A 48 7.24 -2.75 38.44
N ALA A 49 8.14 -2.97 37.46
CA ALA A 49 9.51 -2.49 37.49
C ALA A 49 9.59 -0.95 37.49
N LEU A 50 8.80 -0.27 36.68
CA LEU A 50 8.72 1.19 36.66
C LEU A 50 8.24 1.76 37.99
N MET A 51 7.21 1.15 38.59
CA MET A 51 6.74 1.52 39.92
C MET A 51 7.81 1.34 40.99
N ASN A 52 8.56 0.24 40.96
CA ASN A 52 9.69 0.00 41.84
C ASN A 52 10.84 1.00 41.71
N MET A 53 10.97 1.65 40.52
CA MET A 53 11.88 2.76 40.28
C MET A 53 11.31 4.12 40.73
N GLY A 54 10.16 4.13 41.42
CA GLY A 54 9.58 5.33 42.01
C GLY A 54 8.78 6.21 41.04
N LEU A 55 8.32 5.66 39.91
CA LEU A 55 7.42 6.39 39.02
C LEU A 55 6.00 6.42 39.67
N SER A 56 5.30 7.55 39.52
CA SER A 56 3.91 7.68 39.98
C SER A 56 2.92 7.16 38.88
N LEU A 57 1.68 6.91 39.31
CA LEU A 57 0.62 6.43 38.40
C LEU A 57 0.38 7.39 37.23
N GLU A 58 0.48 8.69 37.52
CA GLU A 58 0.26 9.74 36.51
C GLU A 58 1.36 9.72 35.42
N MET A 59 2.60 9.31 35.76
CA MET A 59 3.69 9.19 34.78
C MET A 59 3.46 8.02 33.82
N LEU A 60 2.65 7.05 34.22
CA LEU A 60 2.27 5.88 33.41
C LEU A 60 1.01 6.12 32.57
N ASP A 61 0.49 7.33 32.58
CA ASP A 61 -0.58 7.79 31.70
C ASP A 61 -0.06 8.23 30.32
N GLY A 62 -0.93 8.31 29.33
CA GLY A 62 -0.57 8.84 28.00
C GLY A 62 0.08 7.84 27.04
N PHE A 63 0.06 6.54 27.35
CA PHE A 63 0.61 5.53 26.48
C PHE A 63 -0.42 5.02 25.46
N PHE A 64 -0.01 4.86 24.21
CA PHE A 64 -0.70 4.10 23.19
C PHE A 64 -0.15 2.65 23.22
N TYR A 65 -0.95 1.71 23.69
CA TYR A 65 -0.60 0.30 23.80
C TYR A 65 -1.07 -0.47 22.56
N GLY A 66 -0.19 -1.26 21.94
CA GLY A 66 -0.49 -2.03 20.72
C GLY A 66 -1.03 -1.11 19.60
N TYR A 67 -0.41 0.07 19.40
CA TYR A 67 -0.85 1.01 18.37
C TYR A 67 -0.50 0.49 16.98
N ARG A 68 -1.49 0.43 16.09
CA ARG A 68 -1.28 0.10 14.69
C ARG A 68 -1.46 1.32 13.81
N ILE A 69 -0.45 1.58 12.97
CA ILE A 69 -0.58 2.61 11.93
C ILE A 69 -1.71 2.19 10.99
N PRO A 70 -2.74 3.04 10.82
CA PRO A 70 -3.84 2.76 9.91
C PRO A 70 -3.36 2.43 8.49
N GLN A 71 -3.95 1.44 7.84
CA GLN A 71 -3.64 0.98 6.46
C GLN A 71 -2.26 0.32 6.26
N ILE A 72 -1.27 0.58 7.12
CA ILE A 72 0.08 -0.01 7.05
C ILE A 72 0.16 -1.31 7.84
N GLY A 73 -0.63 -1.42 8.92
CA GLY A 73 -0.64 -2.59 9.80
C GLY A 73 0.60 -2.73 10.68
N LYS A 74 1.54 -1.74 10.67
CA LYS A 74 2.69 -1.73 11.57
C LYS A 74 2.20 -1.45 12.99
N GLU A 75 2.53 -2.35 13.91
CA GLU A 75 2.19 -2.29 15.33
C GLU A 75 3.40 -1.90 16.17
N PHE A 76 3.13 -1.14 17.22
CA PHE A 76 4.07 -0.77 18.27
C PHE A 76 3.50 -1.20 19.62
N ASP A 77 4.30 -1.83 20.46
CA ASP A 77 3.83 -2.32 21.74
C ASP A 77 3.46 -1.16 22.67
N LEU A 78 4.38 -0.23 22.90
CA LEU A 78 4.16 0.98 23.70
C LEU A 78 4.70 2.21 22.97
N LEU A 79 3.84 3.20 22.79
CA LEU A 79 4.21 4.52 22.29
C LEU A 79 3.74 5.60 23.26
N LYS A 80 4.57 6.63 23.46
CA LYS A 80 4.18 7.86 24.15
C LYS A 80 4.75 9.06 23.41
N PHE A 81 3.97 10.13 23.27
CA PHE A 81 4.34 11.31 22.52
C PHE A 81 4.18 12.57 23.35
N THR A 82 5.17 13.47 23.23
CA THR A 82 5.04 14.89 23.58
C THR A 82 5.00 15.73 22.30
N GLU A 83 4.96 17.04 22.43
CA GLU A 83 5.07 17.95 21.26
C GLU A 83 6.40 17.78 20.52
N THR A 84 7.49 17.44 21.20
CA THR A 84 8.85 17.43 20.66
C THR A 84 9.51 16.06 20.61
N GLU A 85 9.04 15.10 21.39
CA GLU A 85 9.69 13.79 21.56
C GLU A 85 8.73 12.63 21.38
N CYS A 86 9.25 11.46 21.00
CA CYS A 86 8.50 10.20 20.99
C CYS A 86 9.30 9.09 21.66
N LEU A 87 8.59 8.26 22.44
CA LEU A 87 9.11 7.08 23.12
C LEU A 87 8.44 5.84 22.58
N ASN A 88 9.25 4.90 22.12
CA ASN A 88 8.80 3.55 21.73
C ASN A 88 9.50 2.52 22.61
N ILE A 89 8.73 1.64 23.24
CA ILE A 89 9.22 0.50 24.00
C ILE A 89 8.58 -0.76 23.44
N GLU A 90 9.41 -1.66 22.91
CA GLU A 90 9.00 -2.98 22.45
C GLU A 90 9.18 -4.00 23.59
N LEU A 91 8.21 -4.87 23.77
CA LEU A 91 8.19 -5.87 24.84
C LEU A 91 8.45 -7.26 24.24
N LYS A 92 9.38 -7.99 24.86
CA LYS A 92 9.64 -9.39 24.53
C LYS A 92 9.51 -10.21 25.81
N SER A 93 8.70 -11.26 25.77
CA SER A 93 8.51 -12.15 26.92
C SER A 93 9.75 -13.03 27.19
N GLN A 94 10.55 -13.32 26.15
CA GLN A 94 11.74 -14.15 26.19
C GLN A 94 12.84 -13.56 25.32
N ALA A 95 14.08 -14.01 25.54
CA ALA A 95 15.23 -13.62 24.75
C ALA A 95 15.07 -13.97 23.27
N VAL A 96 15.40 -13.03 22.41
CA VAL A 96 15.40 -13.18 20.95
C VAL A 96 16.78 -12.80 20.40
N PRO A 97 17.19 -13.28 19.20
CA PRO A 97 18.45 -12.88 18.58
C PRO A 97 18.60 -11.36 18.47
N LEU A 98 19.77 -10.82 18.80
CA LEU A 98 20.03 -9.36 18.77
C LEU A 98 19.80 -8.72 17.41
N GLU A 99 20.04 -9.47 16.32
CA GLU A 99 19.75 -9.03 14.95
C GLU A 99 18.26 -8.76 14.74
N GLN A 100 17.39 -9.56 15.36
CA GLN A 100 15.94 -9.34 15.29
C GLN A 100 15.53 -8.09 16.08
N VAL A 101 16.13 -7.88 17.28
CA VAL A 101 15.91 -6.66 18.08
C VAL A 101 16.32 -5.43 17.26
N LEU A 102 17.53 -5.44 16.72
CA LEU A 102 18.05 -4.35 15.90
C LEU A 102 17.17 -4.07 14.68
N SER A 103 16.80 -5.12 13.96
CA SER A 103 15.92 -5.00 12.78
C SER A 103 14.56 -4.40 13.14
N GLN A 104 13.97 -4.83 14.27
CA GLN A 104 12.67 -4.29 14.73
C GLN A 104 12.78 -2.82 15.11
N LEU A 105 13.80 -2.43 15.89
CA LEU A 105 13.96 -1.02 16.30
C LEU A 105 14.29 -0.11 15.11
N LYS A 106 15.10 -0.55 14.14
CA LYS A 106 15.31 0.19 12.88
C LYS A 106 14.02 0.37 12.08
N LYS A 107 13.18 -0.67 12.03
CA LYS A 107 11.87 -0.59 11.41
C LYS A 107 10.97 0.41 12.14
N ASN A 108 10.97 0.43 13.46
CA ASN A 108 10.22 1.40 14.26
C ASN A 108 10.70 2.82 14.02
N LYS A 109 12.02 3.04 14.01
CA LYS A 109 12.64 4.32 13.67
C LYS A 109 12.19 4.81 12.29
N TYR A 110 12.22 3.97 11.27
CA TYR A 110 11.73 4.34 9.93
C TYR A 110 10.30 4.90 9.95
N TYR A 111 9.40 4.24 10.69
CA TYR A 111 8.01 4.67 10.77
C TYR A 111 7.78 5.92 11.64
N LEU A 112 8.69 6.28 12.52
CA LEU A 112 8.56 7.44 13.41
C LEU A 112 9.39 8.65 12.96
N ALA A 113 10.44 8.45 12.15
CA ALA A 113 11.37 9.50 11.72
C ALA A 113 10.72 10.66 10.97
N HIS A 114 9.67 10.41 10.18
CA HIS A 114 8.96 11.48 9.45
C HIS A 114 8.23 12.46 10.36
N LEU A 115 7.99 12.10 11.63
CA LEU A 115 7.33 12.97 12.60
C LEU A 115 8.20 14.14 13.04
N GLY A 116 9.52 14.11 12.75
CA GLY A 116 10.46 15.17 13.11
C GLY A 116 10.62 15.38 14.62
N LYS A 117 10.31 14.36 15.42
CA LYS A 117 10.44 14.38 16.87
C LYS A 117 11.76 13.74 17.29
N LYS A 118 12.29 14.14 18.47
CA LYS A 118 13.40 13.41 19.08
C LYS A 118 12.92 12.03 19.54
N GLU A 119 13.62 10.99 19.11
CA GLU A 119 13.18 9.61 19.20
C GLU A 119 13.95 8.86 20.27
N HIS A 120 13.22 8.04 21.04
CA HIS A 120 13.75 7.13 22.05
C HIS A 120 13.21 5.71 21.78
N PHE A 121 14.11 4.79 21.48
CA PHE A 121 13.76 3.40 21.09
C PHE A 121 14.35 2.39 22.02
N TYR A 122 13.50 1.58 22.63
CA TYR A 122 13.89 0.53 23.55
C TYR A 122 13.24 -0.82 23.19
N THR A 123 13.97 -1.90 23.49
CA THR A 123 13.38 -3.24 23.64
C THR A 123 13.66 -3.71 25.05
N VAL A 124 12.61 -4.16 25.75
CA VAL A 124 12.72 -4.74 27.08
C VAL A 124 12.36 -6.22 27.01
N ILE A 125 13.31 -7.09 27.38
CA ILE A 125 13.09 -8.53 27.54
C ILE A 125 12.64 -8.76 28.97
N THR A 126 11.36 -9.08 29.16
CA THR A 126 10.71 -8.97 30.48
C THR A 126 11.00 -10.13 31.42
N ASP A 127 11.44 -11.31 30.96
CA ASP A 127 11.85 -12.43 31.80
C ASP A 127 13.20 -12.18 32.52
N THR A 128 14.11 -11.46 31.87
CA THR A 128 15.46 -11.14 32.39
C THR A 128 15.63 -9.66 32.74
N MET A 129 14.65 -8.82 32.43
CA MET A 129 14.73 -7.35 32.50
C MET A 129 15.93 -6.77 31.76
N THR A 130 16.36 -7.45 30.70
CA THR A 130 17.45 -6.98 29.83
C THR A 130 16.91 -5.92 28.87
N CYS A 131 17.59 -4.78 28.78
CA CYS A 131 17.17 -3.66 27.96
C CYS A 131 18.16 -3.35 26.86
N TYR A 132 17.65 -3.05 25.69
CA TYR A 132 18.41 -2.58 24.55
C TYR A 132 17.88 -1.26 24.07
N MET A 133 18.77 -0.34 23.70
CA MET A 133 18.46 0.96 23.13
C MET A 133 19.07 1.05 21.71
N LEU A 134 18.32 1.62 20.77
CA LEU A 134 18.86 2.01 19.48
C LEU A 134 19.40 3.44 19.59
N ASP A 135 20.71 3.61 19.36
CA ASP A 135 21.31 4.94 19.37
C ASP A 135 21.07 5.70 18.03
N GLN A 136 21.54 6.94 17.98
CA GLN A 136 21.39 7.80 16.78
C GLN A 136 22.17 7.25 15.57
N GLY A 137 23.23 6.45 15.81
CA GLY A 137 24.06 5.81 14.78
C GLY A 137 23.51 4.46 14.31
N ASP A 138 22.26 4.12 14.66
CA ASP A 138 21.62 2.85 14.34
C ASP A 138 22.34 1.62 14.91
N THR A 139 23.02 1.80 16.06
CA THR A 139 23.70 0.74 16.79
C THR A 139 22.89 0.34 18.01
N LEU A 140 22.81 -0.97 18.27
CA LEU A 140 22.12 -1.51 19.44
C LEU A 140 23.06 -1.50 20.65
N GLN A 141 22.62 -0.85 21.72
CA GLN A 141 23.36 -0.78 22.98
C GLN A 141 22.57 -1.47 24.10
N SER A 142 23.24 -2.28 24.90
CA SER A 142 22.67 -2.79 26.15
C SER A 142 22.68 -1.66 27.20
N VAL A 143 21.56 -1.43 27.84
CA VAL A 143 21.39 -0.38 28.85
C VAL A 143 20.71 -0.94 30.11
N GLU A 144 20.96 -0.28 31.24
CA GLU A 144 20.25 -0.59 32.46
C GLU A 144 18.79 -0.16 32.38
N PHE A 145 17.87 -0.88 33.04
CA PHE A 145 16.44 -0.54 33.05
C PHE A 145 16.18 0.87 33.63
N SER A 146 17.05 1.37 34.47
CA SER A 146 17.02 2.74 34.99
C SER A 146 17.03 3.82 33.91
N VAL A 147 17.68 3.56 32.76
CA VAL A 147 17.68 4.48 31.59
C VAL A 147 16.27 4.57 31.01
N VAL A 148 15.63 3.42 30.79
CA VAL A 148 14.23 3.37 30.31
C VAL A 148 13.28 4.06 31.30
N ALA A 149 13.43 3.80 32.59
CA ALA A 149 12.63 4.40 33.64
C ALA A 149 12.79 5.93 33.72
N ASN A 150 14.03 6.42 33.54
CA ASN A 150 14.30 7.87 33.52
C ASN A 150 13.67 8.54 32.30
N ASP A 151 13.69 7.91 31.12
CA ASP A 151 13.03 8.48 29.97
C ASP A 151 11.51 8.50 30.13
N VAL A 152 10.89 7.41 30.62
CA VAL A 152 9.45 7.41 30.96
C VAL A 152 9.11 8.55 31.94
N LYS A 153 9.96 8.78 32.94
CA LYS A 153 9.81 9.86 33.93
C LYS A 153 9.94 11.24 33.27
N ASN A 154 10.87 11.44 32.35
CA ASN A 154 11.10 12.69 31.64
C ASN A 154 9.93 13.05 30.72
N PHE A 155 9.27 12.08 30.09
CA PHE A 155 8.02 12.27 29.35
C PHE A 155 6.88 12.75 30.28
N GLY A 156 6.88 12.35 31.53
CA GLY A 156 6.02 12.85 32.59
C GLY A 156 4.55 12.93 32.25
N TYR A 157 3.92 14.07 32.59
CA TYR A 157 2.47 14.31 32.47
C TYR A 157 2.05 14.91 31.13
N HIS A 158 3.01 15.36 30.30
CA HIS A 158 2.71 16.02 29.04
C HIS A 158 2.71 14.99 27.90
N TYR A 159 1.54 14.72 27.33
CA TYR A 159 1.40 13.77 26.22
C TYR A 159 0.31 14.21 25.25
N LEU A 160 0.45 13.75 24.01
CA LEU A 160 -0.55 13.96 22.97
C LEU A 160 -1.72 12.98 23.15
N THR A 161 -2.94 13.45 22.94
CA THR A 161 -4.16 12.64 23.08
C THR A 161 -4.69 12.08 21.76
N ALA A 162 -4.20 12.59 20.62
CA ALA A 162 -4.60 12.15 19.29
C ALA A 162 -3.37 12.10 18.39
N ILE A 163 -3.10 10.93 17.79
CA ILE A 163 -1.93 10.69 16.96
C ILE A 163 -2.25 10.15 15.56
N ASP A 164 -3.48 9.68 15.30
CA ASP A 164 -3.82 9.06 14.01
C ASP A 164 -3.56 9.97 12.81
N HIS A 165 -3.75 11.29 12.98
CA HIS A 165 -3.51 12.29 11.94
C HIS A 165 -2.01 12.47 11.60
N MET A 166 -1.12 12.02 12.49
CA MET A 166 0.33 12.10 12.30
C MET A 166 0.85 10.98 11.38
N PHE A 167 0.06 9.92 11.17
CA PHE A 167 0.45 8.74 10.42
C PHE A 167 -0.40 8.61 9.16
N ARG A 168 0.09 9.16 8.05
CA ARG A 168 -0.56 8.98 6.75
C ARG A 168 0.13 7.86 5.98
N ALA A 169 -0.66 6.96 5.39
CA ALA A 169 -0.10 5.85 4.62
C ALA A 169 0.81 6.32 3.49
N SER A 170 0.52 7.47 2.87
CA SER A 170 1.34 8.11 1.83
C SER A 170 2.78 8.37 2.26
N ASP A 171 3.03 8.68 3.53
CA ASP A 171 4.35 9.03 4.04
C ASP A 171 5.32 7.82 4.01
N TYR A 172 4.76 6.59 3.95
CA TYR A 172 5.51 5.33 3.98
C TYR A 172 5.55 4.60 2.66
N LEU A 173 4.75 5.05 1.67
CA LEU A 173 4.64 4.36 0.41
C LEU A 173 5.84 4.67 -0.48
N VAL A 174 6.66 3.65 -0.71
CA VAL A 174 7.73 3.67 -1.70
C VAL A 174 7.26 2.95 -2.95
N SER A 175 7.47 3.57 -4.10
CA SER A 175 7.20 2.97 -5.41
C SER A 175 8.51 2.78 -6.17
N PRO A 176 8.82 1.58 -6.65
CA PRO A 176 9.99 1.37 -7.52
C PRO A 176 9.98 2.28 -8.74
N LEU A 177 8.78 2.68 -9.19
CA LEU A 177 8.59 3.49 -10.40
C LEU A 177 8.68 5.00 -10.13
N ASN A 178 8.17 5.46 -8.97
CA ASN A 178 8.06 6.90 -8.64
C ASN A 178 9.17 7.38 -7.71
N THR A 179 9.69 6.50 -6.84
CA THR A 179 10.75 6.82 -5.87
C THR A 179 11.87 5.77 -5.94
N PRO A 180 12.52 5.62 -7.12
CA PRO A 180 13.47 4.53 -7.37
C PRO A 180 14.67 4.57 -6.44
N ASP A 181 15.20 5.74 -6.07
CA ASP A 181 16.37 5.84 -5.20
C ASP A 181 16.06 5.30 -3.79
N LYS A 182 14.90 5.58 -3.22
CA LYS A 182 14.46 4.98 -1.95
C LYS A 182 14.38 3.45 -2.06
N PHE A 183 13.85 2.94 -3.18
CA PHE A 183 13.76 1.51 -3.41
C PHE A 183 15.15 0.87 -3.58
N ILE A 184 16.07 1.50 -4.32
CA ILE A 184 17.46 1.05 -4.51
C ILE A 184 18.17 0.94 -3.17
N ASN A 185 18.08 1.99 -2.35
CA ASN A 185 18.72 2.08 -1.04
C ASN A 185 18.08 1.18 0.03
N GLY A 186 16.94 0.55 -0.24
CA GLY A 186 16.22 -0.25 0.75
C GLY A 186 15.51 0.59 1.83
N GLU A 187 15.23 1.86 1.53
CA GLU A 187 14.53 2.79 2.41
C GLU A 187 13.01 2.56 2.36
N TYR A 188 12.57 1.33 2.60
CA TYR A 188 11.17 0.93 2.67
C TYR A 188 11.03 -0.35 3.48
N PHE A 189 9.81 -0.58 3.95
CA PHE A 189 9.42 -1.86 4.55
C PHE A 189 8.17 -2.40 3.88
N LEU A 190 8.14 -3.70 3.71
CA LEU A 190 6.94 -4.42 3.32
C LEU A 190 6.01 -4.54 4.53
N THR A 191 4.69 -4.58 4.29
CA THR A 191 3.75 -4.91 5.37
C THR A 191 3.95 -6.35 5.83
N PRO A 192 3.48 -6.73 7.03
CA PRO A 192 3.60 -8.12 7.50
C PRO A 192 3.06 -9.15 6.50
N ALA A 193 1.92 -8.86 5.86
CA ALA A 193 1.34 -9.73 4.85
C ALA A 193 2.22 -9.84 3.60
N GLN A 194 2.78 -8.71 3.13
CA GLN A 194 3.73 -8.69 2.01
C GLN A 194 5.03 -9.42 2.35
N GLU A 195 5.60 -9.22 3.55
CA GLU A 195 6.81 -9.93 4.01
C GLU A 195 6.59 -11.44 4.04
N GLN A 196 5.44 -11.88 4.53
CA GLN A 196 5.10 -13.30 4.58
C GLN A 196 5.05 -13.91 3.17
N ILE A 197 4.37 -13.25 2.25
CA ILE A 197 4.26 -13.70 0.85
C ILE A 197 5.64 -13.66 0.18
N GLN A 198 6.41 -12.59 0.36
CA GLN A 198 7.77 -12.45 -0.17
C GLN A 198 8.67 -13.61 0.24
N ARG A 199 8.75 -13.89 1.56
CA ARG A 199 9.55 -15.00 2.09
C ARG A 199 9.14 -16.34 1.50
N LYS A 200 7.82 -16.53 1.34
CA LYS A 200 7.29 -17.76 0.76
C LYS A 200 7.65 -17.87 -0.73
N ILE A 201 7.44 -16.82 -1.52
CA ILE A 201 7.82 -16.80 -2.94
C ILE A 201 9.32 -17.10 -3.10
N ILE A 202 10.20 -16.42 -2.34
CA ILE A 202 11.66 -16.64 -2.42
C ILE A 202 12.01 -18.06 -2.05
N LYS A 203 11.48 -18.59 -0.94
CA LYS A 203 11.71 -19.96 -0.50
C LYS A 203 11.29 -20.97 -1.56
N ASP A 204 10.07 -20.84 -2.07
CA ASP A 204 9.50 -21.77 -3.04
C ASP A 204 10.26 -21.66 -4.37
N THR A 205 10.60 -20.44 -4.84
CA THR A 205 11.43 -20.20 -6.02
C THR A 205 12.81 -20.90 -5.92
N LEU A 206 13.49 -20.75 -4.80
CA LEU A 206 14.83 -21.34 -4.61
C LEU A 206 14.79 -22.84 -4.33
N GLY A 207 13.66 -23.36 -3.85
CA GLY A 207 13.44 -24.80 -3.63
C GLY A 207 13.05 -25.58 -4.89
N HIS A 208 12.70 -24.91 -5.98
CA HIS A 208 12.33 -25.57 -7.24
C HIS A 208 13.52 -26.21 -7.95
N SER A 209 13.36 -27.48 -8.33
CA SER A 209 14.26 -28.18 -9.24
C SER A 209 13.64 -28.20 -10.65
N GLY A 210 14.18 -27.40 -11.55
CA GLY A 210 13.64 -27.26 -12.91
C GLY A 210 12.88 -25.95 -13.11
N TYR A 211 11.87 -25.94 -13.99
CA TYR A 211 11.02 -24.77 -14.19
C TYR A 211 9.96 -24.65 -13.11
N GLY A 212 9.53 -23.41 -12.86
CA GLY A 212 8.45 -23.12 -11.90
C GLY A 212 7.59 -21.94 -12.35
N PHE A 213 6.30 -22.03 -12.06
CA PHE A 213 5.35 -20.96 -12.31
C PHE A 213 4.71 -20.49 -11.01
N PHE A 214 4.72 -19.17 -10.82
CA PHE A 214 4.15 -18.52 -9.64
C PHE A 214 3.19 -17.42 -10.08
N SER A 215 2.06 -17.29 -9.39
CA SER A 215 1.08 -16.23 -9.61
C SER A 215 0.94 -15.36 -8.38
N LEU A 216 1.12 -14.04 -8.55
CA LEU A 216 0.86 -13.03 -7.55
C LEU A 216 -0.36 -12.21 -7.96
N THR A 217 -1.47 -12.36 -7.26
CA THR A 217 -2.70 -11.63 -7.54
C THR A 217 -3.04 -10.65 -6.41
N GLY A 218 -3.89 -9.69 -6.70
CA GLY A 218 -4.39 -8.73 -5.71
C GLY A 218 -5.06 -7.54 -6.38
N LYS A 219 -5.91 -6.85 -5.63
CA LYS A 219 -6.64 -5.67 -6.11
C LYS A 219 -5.71 -4.46 -6.31
N PRO A 220 -6.18 -3.39 -6.98
CA PRO A 220 -5.43 -2.15 -7.04
C PRO A 220 -5.09 -1.63 -5.64
N GLY A 221 -3.88 -1.09 -5.47
CA GLY A 221 -3.45 -0.53 -4.18
C GLY A 221 -2.99 -1.55 -3.12
N THR A 222 -2.86 -2.85 -3.44
CA THR A 222 -2.33 -3.86 -2.50
C THR A 222 -0.79 -3.95 -2.47
N GLY A 223 -0.10 -3.22 -3.36
CA GLY A 223 1.37 -3.21 -3.41
C GLY A 223 2.00 -4.33 -4.24
N LYS A 224 1.26 -4.94 -5.17
CA LYS A 224 1.78 -5.99 -6.08
C LYS A 224 3.10 -5.62 -6.74
N THR A 225 3.16 -4.44 -7.37
CA THR A 225 4.36 -3.95 -8.06
C THR A 225 5.55 -3.82 -7.10
N LEU A 226 5.35 -3.21 -5.91
CA LEU A 226 6.43 -3.11 -4.92
C LEU A 226 6.94 -4.49 -4.52
N LEU A 227 6.03 -5.41 -4.19
CA LEU A 227 6.39 -6.77 -3.78
C LEU A 227 7.10 -7.53 -4.90
N LEU A 228 6.59 -7.45 -6.15
CA LEU A 228 7.20 -8.10 -7.30
C LEU A 228 8.62 -7.61 -7.56
N TYR A 229 8.83 -6.29 -7.49
CA TYR A 229 10.15 -5.68 -7.70
C TYR A 229 11.11 -5.97 -6.53
N ASP A 230 10.60 -6.05 -5.31
CA ASP A 230 11.40 -6.47 -4.15
C ASP A 230 11.87 -7.93 -4.29
N VAL A 231 10.97 -8.84 -4.67
CA VAL A 231 11.33 -10.22 -5.00
C VAL A 231 12.37 -10.26 -6.13
N ALA A 232 12.18 -9.48 -7.20
CA ALA A 232 13.13 -9.40 -8.30
C ALA A 232 14.51 -8.89 -7.85
N LYS A 233 14.56 -7.88 -6.97
CA LYS A 233 15.78 -7.34 -6.38
C LYS A 233 16.53 -8.40 -5.57
N GLN A 234 15.83 -9.18 -4.75
CA GLN A 234 16.44 -10.26 -3.98
C GLN A 234 16.94 -11.40 -4.87
N LEU A 235 16.17 -11.81 -5.86
CA LEU A 235 16.57 -12.82 -6.83
C LEU A 235 17.76 -12.36 -7.69
N SER A 236 17.87 -11.07 -7.99
CA SER A 236 19.00 -10.51 -8.75
C SER A 236 20.34 -10.58 -8.01
N ALA A 237 20.32 -10.65 -6.68
CA ALA A 237 21.53 -10.92 -5.89
C ALA A 237 22.05 -12.35 -6.09
N ILE A 238 21.21 -13.28 -6.54
CA ILE A 238 21.53 -14.69 -6.74
C ILE A 238 21.86 -14.97 -8.20
N ASN A 239 21.01 -14.50 -9.14
CA ASN A 239 21.20 -14.73 -10.57
C ASN A 239 20.51 -13.65 -11.41
N LYS A 240 20.77 -13.65 -12.73
CA LYS A 240 20.17 -12.68 -13.68
C LYS A 240 18.65 -12.75 -13.65
N THR A 241 18.04 -11.61 -13.38
CA THR A 241 16.59 -11.43 -13.20
C THR A 241 16.05 -10.41 -14.19
N LEU A 242 15.00 -10.77 -14.90
CA LEU A 242 14.29 -9.92 -15.85
C LEU A 242 12.90 -9.59 -15.30
N VAL A 243 12.57 -8.31 -15.28
CA VAL A 243 11.20 -7.84 -15.06
C VAL A 243 10.65 -7.36 -16.41
N ILE A 244 9.53 -7.92 -16.83
CA ILE A 244 8.78 -7.51 -18.03
C ILE A 244 7.59 -6.71 -17.55
N HIS A 245 7.61 -5.40 -17.81
CA HIS A 245 6.52 -4.51 -17.46
C HIS A 245 5.52 -4.38 -18.62
N CYS A 246 4.26 -4.71 -18.40
CA CYS A 246 3.22 -4.64 -19.43
C CYS A 246 2.62 -3.23 -19.56
N GLY A 247 3.47 -2.22 -19.61
CA GLY A 247 3.17 -0.81 -19.79
C GLY A 247 4.36 -0.10 -20.44
N LYS A 248 4.30 1.24 -20.46
CA LYS A 248 5.45 2.07 -20.86
C LYS A 248 6.41 2.15 -19.67
N LEU A 249 7.72 2.13 -19.94
CA LEU A 249 8.71 2.31 -18.88
C LEU A 249 8.68 3.75 -18.36
N SER A 250 8.79 3.88 -17.06
CA SER A 250 9.01 5.16 -16.37
C SER A 250 10.51 5.44 -16.21
N LYS A 251 10.88 6.69 -15.99
CA LYS A 251 12.26 7.08 -15.62
C LYS A 251 12.78 6.32 -14.39
N GLY A 252 11.87 5.96 -13.47
CA GLY A 252 12.23 5.15 -12.30
C GLY A 252 12.73 3.77 -12.69
N GLN A 253 12.09 3.10 -13.65
CA GLN A 253 12.51 1.78 -14.12
C GLN A 253 13.84 1.84 -14.90
N GLU A 254 14.08 2.90 -15.64
CA GLU A 254 15.39 3.15 -16.28
C GLU A 254 16.47 3.31 -15.21
N ARG A 255 16.19 4.07 -14.15
CA ARG A 255 17.10 4.24 -13.01
C ARG A 255 17.44 2.93 -12.29
N LEU A 256 16.46 2.01 -12.16
CA LEU A 256 16.69 0.67 -11.59
C LEU A 256 17.66 -0.15 -12.44
N ASN A 257 17.51 -0.10 -13.77
CA ASN A 257 18.40 -0.79 -14.72
C ASN A 257 19.86 -0.34 -14.59
N GLU A 258 20.09 0.95 -14.30
CA GLU A 258 21.42 1.51 -14.15
C GLU A 258 22.07 1.14 -12.80
N SER A 259 21.25 0.93 -11.75
CA SER A 259 21.72 0.92 -10.39
C SER A 259 21.79 -0.46 -9.75
N ILE A 260 20.97 -1.44 -10.18
CA ILE A 260 20.90 -2.76 -9.57
C ILE A 260 21.55 -3.79 -10.49
N LYS A 261 22.62 -4.44 -9.96
CA LYS A 261 23.33 -5.47 -10.71
C LYS A 261 22.44 -6.70 -10.96
N ASN A 262 22.57 -7.32 -12.15
CA ASN A 262 21.79 -8.49 -12.58
C ASN A 262 20.26 -8.30 -12.61
N PHE A 263 19.78 -7.10 -12.44
CA PHE A 263 18.38 -6.72 -12.48
C PHE A 263 18.08 -5.93 -13.74
N HIS A 264 17.10 -6.36 -14.53
CA HIS A 264 16.77 -5.69 -15.76
C HIS A 264 15.26 -5.56 -15.92
N VAL A 265 14.79 -4.37 -16.29
CA VAL A 265 13.38 -4.10 -16.60
C VAL A 265 13.25 -3.75 -18.07
N ILE A 266 12.32 -4.39 -18.75
CA ILE A 266 11.95 -4.08 -20.14
C ILE A 266 10.45 -3.86 -20.27
N ALA A 267 10.03 -3.06 -21.24
CA ALA A 267 8.63 -3.03 -21.65
C ALA A 267 8.25 -4.30 -22.41
N ALA A 268 7.06 -4.85 -22.19
CA ALA A 268 6.60 -6.04 -22.90
C ALA A 268 6.62 -5.89 -24.43
N GLY A 269 6.40 -4.66 -24.95
CA GLY A 269 6.52 -4.35 -26.38
C GLY A 269 7.90 -4.60 -26.99
N TYR A 270 8.97 -4.59 -26.16
CA TYR A 270 10.34 -4.88 -26.61
C TYR A 270 10.47 -6.32 -27.10
N LEU A 271 9.71 -7.25 -26.53
CA LEU A 271 9.72 -8.65 -26.93
C LEU A 271 9.28 -8.89 -28.37
N LYS A 272 8.52 -7.96 -28.96
CA LYS A 272 8.12 -8.04 -30.38
C LYS A 272 9.31 -8.11 -31.31
N TYR A 273 10.41 -7.43 -30.97
CA TYR A 273 11.60 -7.32 -31.81
C TYR A 273 12.80 -8.11 -31.27
N HIS A 274 12.78 -8.45 -29.98
CA HIS A 274 13.88 -9.10 -29.25
C HIS A 274 13.40 -10.23 -28.33
N PRO A 275 12.67 -11.25 -28.85
CA PRO A 275 12.16 -12.32 -28.01
C PRO A 275 13.26 -13.18 -27.37
N GLU A 276 14.45 -13.21 -28.00
CA GLU A 276 15.61 -13.97 -27.53
C GLU A 276 16.20 -13.47 -26.20
N ILE A 277 15.93 -12.22 -25.82
CA ILE A 277 16.47 -11.62 -24.57
C ILE A 277 16.15 -12.46 -23.34
N ILE A 278 14.96 -13.09 -23.30
CA ILE A 278 14.48 -13.88 -22.17
C ILE A 278 15.45 -15.04 -21.85
N ARG A 279 16.16 -15.60 -22.85
CA ARG A 279 17.07 -16.74 -22.66
C ARG A 279 18.21 -16.42 -21.70
N SER A 280 18.62 -15.16 -21.62
CA SER A 280 19.76 -14.71 -20.83
C SER A 280 19.49 -14.62 -19.33
N TYR A 281 18.24 -14.86 -18.87
CA TYR A 281 17.82 -14.69 -17.49
C TYR A 281 17.33 -16.01 -16.90
N ASN A 282 17.54 -16.18 -15.59
CA ASN A 282 17.09 -17.35 -14.85
C ASN A 282 15.72 -17.13 -14.23
N PHE A 283 15.48 -15.89 -13.77
CA PHE A 283 14.23 -15.46 -13.18
C PHE A 283 13.54 -14.45 -14.11
N ILE A 284 12.28 -14.70 -14.42
CA ILE A 284 11.47 -13.86 -15.31
C ILE A 284 10.22 -13.47 -14.53
N LEU A 285 10.07 -12.19 -14.24
CA LEU A 285 8.92 -11.65 -13.53
C LEU A 285 8.12 -10.79 -14.50
N VAL A 286 6.82 -10.97 -14.56
CA VAL A 286 5.96 -10.21 -15.46
C VAL A 286 4.97 -9.39 -14.62
N ASP A 287 5.10 -8.07 -14.70
CA ASP A 287 4.21 -7.14 -14.01
C ASP A 287 3.04 -6.76 -14.91
N GLU A 288 1.82 -6.65 -14.31
CA GLU A 288 0.58 -6.39 -15.03
C GLU A 288 0.31 -7.43 -16.15
N THR A 289 0.58 -8.70 -15.86
CA THR A 289 0.59 -9.81 -16.85
C THR A 289 -0.73 -9.94 -17.61
N HIS A 290 -1.88 -9.55 -17.04
CA HIS A 290 -3.18 -9.58 -17.73
C HIS A 290 -3.23 -8.75 -19.03
N ARG A 291 -2.23 -7.90 -19.27
CA ARG A 291 -2.10 -7.02 -20.45
C ARG A 291 -1.15 -7.56 -21.51
N ILE A 292 -0.38 -8.62 -21.22
CA ILE A 292 0.59 -9.16 -22.17
C ILE A 292 -0.11 -9.75 -23.41
N TYR A 293 0.51 -9.61 -24.57
CA TYR A 293 0.02 -10.28 -25.76
C TYR A 293 0.12 -11.80 -25.62
N PRO A 294 -0.93 -12.57 -26.01
CA PRO A 294 -0.95 -14.05 -25.88
C PRO A 294 0.30 -14.72 -26.43
N LYS A 295 0.78 -14.28 -27.59
CA LYS A 295 2.00 -14.81 -28.22
C LYS A 295 3.21 -14.68 -27.28
N HIS A 296 3.46 -13.52 -26.69
CA HIS A 296 4.61 -13.32 -25.80
C HIS A 296 4.45 -14.11 -24.49
N TYR A 297 3.23 -14.21 -23.98
CA TYR A 297 2.94 -15.05 -22.83
C TYR A 297 3.28 -16.54 -23.11
N ASP A 298 2.78 -17.06 -24.22
CA ASP A 298 3.01 -18.45 -24.62
C ASP A 298 4.54 -18.69 -24.86
N GLU A 299 5.25 -17.76 -25.53
CA GLU A 299 6.70 -17.83 -25.72
C GLU A 299 7.48 -17.85 -24.38
N ILE A 300 7.08 -17.06 -23.39
CA ILE A 300 7.68 -17.05 -22.04
C ILE A 300 7.48 -18.40 -21.37
N CYS A 301 6.26 -18.96 -21.40
CA CYS A 301 5.94 -20.22 -20.77
C CYS A 301 6.70 -21.38 -21.44
N ASP A 302 6.69 -21.45 -22.76
CA ASP A 302 7.38 -22.50 -23.53
C ASP A 302 8.89 -22.49 -23.26
N LEU A 303 9.48 -21.28 -23.23
CA LEU A 303 10.90 -21.10 -22.95
C LEU A 303 11.24 -21.47 -21.49
N ALA A 304 10.38 -21.12 -20.55
CA ALA A 304 10.56 -21.47 -19.14
C ALA A 304 10.58 -23.00 -18.94
N MET A 305 9.64 -23.70 -19.54
CA MET A 305 9.56 -25.17 -19.47
C MET A 305 10.77 -25.85 -20.15
N ARG A 306 11.21 -25.32 -21.29
CA ARG A 306 12.33 -25.91 -22.05
C ARG A 306 13.69 -25.67 -21.38
N ASP A 307 13.91 -24.45 -20.87
CA ASP A 307 15.23 -24.00 -20.41
C ASP A 307 15.30 -23.93 -18.86
N ASN A 308 14.37 -24.61 -18.16
CA ASN A 308 14.30 -24.68 -16.69
C ASN A 308 14.36 -23.33 -16.00
N LYS A 309 13.48 -22.39 -16.40
CA LYS A 309 13.43 -21.06 -15.80
C LYS A 309 12.25 -20.90 -14.83
N ILE A 310 12.38 -19.95 -13.94
CA ILE A 310 11.33 -19.58 -13.01
C ILE A 310 10.58 -18.36 -13.54
N CYS A 311 9.25 -18.44 -13.60
CA CYS A 311 8.39 -17.33 -13.99
C CYS A 311 7.42 -16.94 -12.88
N ILE A 312 7.33 -15.64 -12.57
CA ILE A 312 6.39 -15.06 -11.59
C ILE A 312 5.48 -14.08 -12.32
N PHE A 313 4.19 -14.36 -12.33
CA PHE A 313 3.18 -13.54 -13.02
C PHE A 313 2.39 -12.69 -12.02
N SER A 314 2.53 -11.36 -12.07
CA SER A 314 1.71 -10.43 -11.29
C SER A 314 0.52 -9.96 -12.10
N SER A 315 -0.69 -10.14 -11.59
CA SER A 315 -1.90 -9.76 -12.32
C SER A 315 -3.01 -9.20 -11.43
N ASP A 316 -3.86 -8.38 -12.05
CA ASP A 316 -5.09 -7.89 -11.46
C ASP A 316 -6.27 -8.20 -12.41
N PRO A 317 -7.13 -9.16 -12.06
CA PRO A 317 -8.25 -9.55 -12.92
C PRO A 317 -9.28 -8.43 -13.15
N GLU A 318 -9.34 -7.42 -12.26
CA GLU A 318 -10.30 -6.31 -12.35
C GLU A 318 -9.78 -5.14 -13.22
N GLN A 319 -8.49 -5.13 -13.60
CA GLN A 319 -7.86 -4.02 -14.34
C GLN A 319 -7.69 -4.28 -15.85
N VAL A 320 -8.62 -4.93 -16.49
CA VAL A 320 -8.64 -5.12 -17.95
C VAL A 320 -9.14 -3.82 -18.62
N LEU A 321 -8.34 -3.17 -19.46
CA LEU A 321 -8.66 -1.87 -20.08
C LEU A 321 -9.34 -1.97 -21.43
N SER A 322 -9.08 -3.03 -22.19
CA SER A 322 -9.58 -3.16 -23.56
C SER A 322 -10.38 -4.44 -23.79
N SER A 323 -11.25 -4.39 -24.80
CA SER A 323 -11.96 -5.57 -25.27
C SER A 323 -11.02 -6.66 -25.76
N ALA A 324 -9.85 -6.30 -26.29
CA ALA A 324 -8.82 -7.23 -26.72
C ALA A 324 -8.20 -7.97 -25.51
N GLU A 325 -7.81 -7.25 -24.46
CA GLU A 325 -7.29 -7.86 -23.22
C GLU A 325 -8.30 -8.85 -22.64
N LYS A 326 -9.59 -8.48 -22.63
CA LYS A 326 -10.66 -9.37 -22.15
C LYS A 326 -10.76 -10.66 -22.97
N ARG A 327 -10.67 -10.55 -24.32
CA ARG A 327 -10.70 -11.72 -25.22
C ARG A 327 -9.45 -12.59 -25.11
N ASN A 328 -8.30 -12.00 -24.81
CA ASN A 328 -7.02 -12.70 -24.69
C ASN A 328 -7.01 -13.74 -23.55
N GLY A 329 -7.81 -13.56 -22.52
CA GLY A 329 -7.99 -14.54 -21.45
C GLY A 329 -6.71 -14.89 -20.68
N ILE A 330 -5.75 -13.99 -20.56
CA ILE A 330 -4.43 -14.27 -19.97
C ILE A 330 -4.54 -14.76 -18.52
N VAL A 331 -5.43 -14.14 -17.73
CA VAL A 331 -5.63 -14.57 -16.32
C VAL A 331 -6.10 -16.02 -16.25
N GLN A 332 -7.00 -16.43 -17.17
CA GLN A 332 -7.46 -17.83 -17.27
C GLN A 332 -6.30 -18.75 -17.69
N LYS A 333 -5.48 -18.34 -18.67
CA LYS A 333 -4.28 -19.07 -19.06
C LYS A 333 -3.30 -19.26 -17.90
N ILE A 334 -3.02 -18.21 -17.12
CA ILE A 334 -2.18 -18.30 -15.92
C ILE A 334 -2.75 -19.33 -14.96
N ASN A 335 -4.05 -19.25 -14.67
CA ASN A 335 -4.71 -20.15 -13.71
C ASN A 335 -4.74 -21.61 -14.14
N SER A 336 -4.58 -21.90 -15.44
CA SER A 336 -4.55 -23.24 -16.02
C SER A 336 -3.14 -23.81 -16.20
N LEU A 337 -2.08 -23.07 -15.85
CA LEU A 337 -0.71 -23.59 -15.88
C LEU A 337 -0.56 -24.79 -14.93
N PRO A 338 0.16 -25.84 -15.36
CA PRO A 338 0.46 -26.95 -14.48
C PRO A 338 1.36 -26.52 -13.32
N LEU A 339 1.10 -27.05 -12.12
CA LEU A 339 1.93 -26.85 -10.93
C LEU A 339 2.19 -25.37 -10.58
N ILE A 340 1.19 -24.51 -10.80
CA ILE A 340 1.33 -23.09 -10.45
C ILE A 340 1.06 -22.85 -8.96
N ASP A 341 2.03 -22.22 -8.27
CA ASP A 341 1.85 -21.72 -6.91
C ASP A 341 1.17 -20.33 -6.94
N LYS A 342 0.12 -20.19 -6.13
CA LYS A 342 -0.71 -18.97 -6.12
C LYS A 342 -0.57 -18.21 -4.81
N TYR A 343 -0.31 -16.91 -4.92
CA TYR A 343 -0.23 -15.97 -3.83
C TYR A 343 -1.19 -14.82 -4.05
N GLU A 344 -1.89 -14.40 -3.00
CA GLU A 344 -2.87 -13.32 -3.09
C GLU A 344 -2.62 -12.26 -2.03
N LEU A 345 -2.54 -11.01 -2.48
CA LEU A 345 -2.52 -9.82 -1.61
C LEU A 345 -3.95 -9.33 -1.41
N SER A 346 -4.50 -9.55 -0.22
CA SER A 346 -5.88 -9.16 0.12
C SER A 346 -6.00 -7.78 0.73
N GLU A 347 -4.95 -7.28 1.41
CA GLU A 347 -4.98 -6.01 2.13
C GLU A 347 -4.70 -4.83 1.20
N LYS A 348 -5.59 -3.82 1.22
CA LYS A 348 -5.36 -2.55 0.55
C LYS A 348 -4.53 -1.63 1.45
N ILE A 349 -3.35 -1.24 0.99
CA ILE A 349 -2.42 -0.42 1.74
C ILE A 349 -2.51 1.06 1.33
N ARG A 350 -2.90 1.33 0.09
CA ARG A 350 -2.59 2.59 -0.60
C ARG A 350 -3.73 3.60 -0.66
N THR A 351 -4.96 3.17 -0.51
CA THR A 351 -6.10 4.08 -0.64
C THR A 351 -6.77 4.24 0.71
N ASN A 352 -6.93 5.48 1.14
CA ASN A 352 -7.76 5.86 2.27
C ASN A 352 -9.16 5.22 2.14
N LYS A 353 -9.78 4.83 3.27
CA LYS A 353 -11.09 4.17 3.29
C LYS A 353 -12.18 5.01 2.61
N GLU A 354 -12.14 6.34 2.75
CA GLU A 354 -13.05 7.27 2.06
C GLU A 354 -12.88 7.21 0.54
N LEU A 355 -11.65 7.35 0.04
CA LEU A 355 -11.36 7.31 -1.39
C LEU A 355 -11.74 5.95 -1.99
N ALA A 356 -11.42 4.86 -1.28
CA ALA A 356 -11.81 3.51 -1.71
C ALA A 356 -13.33 3.35 -1.76
N SER A 357 -14.04 3.87 -0.76
CA SER A 357 -15.51 3.89 -0.72
C SER A 357 -16.09 4.73 -1.86
N PHE A 358 -15.58 5.94 -2.07
CA PHE A 358 -16.02 6.81 -3.16
C PHE A 358 -15.83 6.16 -4.53
N ILE A 359 -14.66 5.57 -4.80
CA ILE A 359 -14.37 4.88 -6.07
C ILE A 359 -15.34 3.71 -6.28
N ILE A 360 -15.65 2.94 -5.24
CA ILE A 360 -16.63 1.85 -5.31
C ILE A 360 -18.02 2.39 -5.61
N SER A 361 -18.44 3.45 -4.92
CA SER A 361 -19.76 4.07 -5.08
C SER A 361 -19.92 4.72 -6.46
N VAL A 362 -18.90 5.39 -6.99
CA VAL A 362 -18.93 5.92 -8.37
C VAL A 362 -19.04 4.78 -9.38
N ARG A 363 -18.39 3.64 -9.17
CA ARG A 363 -18.54 2.48 -10.08
C ARG A 363 -19.91 1.81 -9.99
N ASN A 364 -20.53 1.85 -8.81
CA ASN A 364 -21.86 1.29 -8.60
C ASN A 364 -22.57 2.03 -7.46
N LEU A 365 -23.53 2.88 -7.83
CA LEU A 365 -24.30 3.73 -6.89
C LEU A 365 -25.07 2.96 -5.83
N LYS A 366 -25.37 1.66 -6.07
CA LYS A 366 -26.04 0.78 -5.08
C LYS A 366 -25.07 0.21 -4.04
N LYS A 367 -23.76 0.36 -4.24
CA LYS A 367 -22.73 -0.09 -3.27
C LYS A 367 -22.33 1.05 -2.34
N LYS A 368 -23.26 1.42 -1.46
CA LYS A 368 -22.99 2.41 -0.41
C LYS A 368 -22.14 1.80 0.73
N PRO A 369 -21.30 2.58 1.41
CA PRO A 369 -20.59 2.11 2.59
C PRO A 369 -21.58 1.85 3.74
N HIS A 370 -21.28 0.85 4.58
CA HIS A 370 -22.08 0.55 5.78
C HIS A 370 -21.92 1.60 6.90
N ILE A 371 -20.92 2.45 6.80
CA ILE A 371 -20.63 3.54 7.75
C ILE A 371 -20.60 4.84 6.95
N PRO A 372 -21.29 5.90 7.39
CA PRO A 372 -21.23 7.22 6.75
C PRO A 372 -19.77 7.68 6.60
N MET A 373 -19.42 8.22 5.41
CA MET A 373 -18.09 8.75 5.10
C MET A 373 -18.20 10.26 4.84
N ASP A 374 -17.23 11.02 5.34
CA ASP A 374 -17.21 12.47 5.18
C ASP A 374 -16.79 12.90 3.76
N TYR A 375 -16.03 12.07 3.05
CA TYR A 375 -15.48 12.36 1.73
C TYR A 375 -14.74 13.71 1.61
N GLY A 376 -14.13 14.19 2.70
CA GLY A 376 -13.39 15.43 2.73
C GLY A 376 -12.18 15.51 1.78
N ASN A 377 -11.73 14.35 1.31
CA ASN A 377 -10.64 14.21 0.34
C ASN A 377 -11.12 14.12 -1.12
N VAL A 378 -12.42 14.33 -1.38
CA VAL A 378 -13.02 14.26 -2.73
C VAL A 378 -13.60 15.60 -3.10
N ILE A 379 -13.20 16.14 -4.25
CA ILE A 379 -13.77 17.33 -4.84
C ILE A 379 -14.56 16.92 -6.07
N LEU A 380 -15.86 17.20 -6.09
CA LEU A 380 -16.71 17.04 -7.25
C LEU A 380 -17.06 18.43 -7.81
N SER A 381 -16.79 18.64 -9.09
CA SER A 381 -17.02 19.92 -9.77
C SER A 381 -17.76 19.71 -11.09
N TYR A 382 -18.45 20.77 -11.55
CA TYR A 382 -19.20 20.75 -12.79
C TYR A 382 -18.72 21.87 -13.72
N ALA A 383 -18.45 21.53 -14.97
CA ALA A 383 -18.10 22.45 -16.04
C ALA A 383 -19.19 22.44 -17.13
N ASN A 384 -19.71 23.61 -17.50
CA ASN A 384 -20.76 23.72 -18.51
C ASN A 384 -20.27 23.46 -19.93
N ASN A 385 -18.96 23.62 -20.17
CA ASN A 385 -18.36 23.51 -21.49
C ASN A 385 -16.87 23.18 -21.42
N TYR A 386 -16.25 23.04 -22.59
CA TYR A 386 -14.84 22.73 -22.74
C TYR A 386 -13.90 23.77 -22.12
N GLU A 387 -14.20 25.05 -22.28
CA GLU A 387 -13.35 26.14 -21.79
C GLU A 387 -13.31 26.15 -20.25
N GLU A 388 -14.47 26.03 -19.60
CA GLU A 388 -14.56 25.90 -18.15
C GLU A 388 -13.81 24.67 -17.63
N ALA A 389 -13.92 23.52 -18.33
CA ALA A 389 -13.19 22.33 -17.97
C ALA A 389 -11.67 22.52 -18.07
N CYS A 390 -11.18 23.17 -19.11
CA CYS A 390 -9.75 23.51 -19.25
C CYS A 390 -9.26 24.43 -18.12
N ASN A 391 -10.05 25.45 -17.76
CA ASN A 391 -9.74 26.34 -16.66
C ASN A 391 -9.66 25.59 -15.31
N MET A 392 -10.57 24.62 -15.08
CA MET A 392 -10.52 23.77 -13.89
C MET A 392 -9.32 22.84 -13.89
N ILE A 393 -8.94 22.25 -15.03
CA ILE A 393 -7.71 21.43 -15.14
C ILE A 393 -6.49 22.26 -14.72
N GLU A 394 -6.33 23.47 -15.27
CA GLU A 394 -5.21 24.33 -14.94
C GLU A 394 -5.23 24.77 -13.47
N TYR A 395 -6.41 25.02 -12.91
CA TYR A 395 -6.56 25.32 -11.48
C TYR A 395 -6.08 24.16 -10.62
N PHE A 396 -6.55 22.93 -10.89
CA PHE A 396 -6.18 21.77 -10.09
C PHE A 396 -4.71 21.38 -10.27
N LYS A 397 -4.14 21.52 -11.47
CA LYS A 397 -2.68 21.36 -11.69
C LYS A 397 -1.87 22.29 -10.80
N LYS A 398 -2.24 23.56 -10.68
CA LYS A 398 -1.60 24.52 -9.76
C LYS A 398 -1.76 24.15 -8.28
N GLN A 399 -2.79 23.37 -7.93
CA GLN A 399 -2.99 22.82 -6.59
C GLN A 399 -2.28 21.47 -6.37
N GLY A 400 -1.43 21.03 -7.31
CA GLY A 400 -0.65 19.80 -7.21
C GLY A 400 -1.42 18.52 -7.59
N TYR A 401 -2.53 18.65 -8.32
CA TYR A 401 -3.22 17.48 -8.89
C TYR A 401 -2.57 17.07 -10.20
N VAL A 402 -2.42 15.78 -10.39
CA VAL A 402 -2.03 15.19 -11.68
C VAL A 402 -3.28 14.89 -12.48
N PHE A 403 -3.39 15.52 -13.64
CA PHE A 403 -4.47 15.23 -14.58
C PHE A 403 -4.18 13.93 -15.32
N ILE A 404 -5.05 12.93 -15.14
CA ILE A 404 -4.98 11.65 -15.84
C ILE A 404 -6.11 11.63 -16.88
N ASN A 405 -5.75 11.73 -18.15
CA ASN A 405 -6.69 11.67 -19.24
C ASN A 405 -6.88 10.21 -19.73
N TYR A 406 -7.89 9.99 -20.53
CA TYR A 406 -8.16 8.68 -21.15
C TYR A 406 -7.19 8.45 -22.30
N SER A 407 -6.64 7.24 -22.39
CA SER A 407 -5.74 6.88 -23.48
C SER A 407 -6.45 7.01 -24.82
N LYS A 408 -5.80 7.66 -25.77
CA LYS A 408 -6.32 7.88 -27.13
C LYS A 408 -6.29 6.58 -27.92
N SER A 409 -7.39 6.29 -28.63
CA SER A 409 -7.39 5.23 -29.62
C SER A 409 -6.56 5.64 -30.85
N ASN A 410 -5.82 4.70 -31.42
CA ASN A 410 -5.15 4.90 -32.69
C ASN A 410 -6.09 4.74 -33.90
N TYR A 411 -7.27 4.17 -33.68
CA TYR A 411 -8.20 3.77 -34.76
C TYR A 411 -9.53 4.49 -34.67
N ASN A 412 -9.92 4.98 -33.50
CA ASN A 412 -11.23 5.56 -33.25
C ASN A 412 -11.11 6.95 -32.63
N TYR A 413 -12.15 7.79 -32.86
CA TYR A 413 -12.27 9.10 -32.21
C TYR A 413 -12.33 8.95 -30.70
N SER A 414 -11.55 9.77 -29.98
CA SER A 414 -11.61 9.89 -28.54
C SER A 414 -12.13 11.28 -28.15
N PRO A 415 -13.27 11.39 -27.44
CA PRO A 415 -13.81 12.68 -27.03
C PRO A 415 -12.87 13.46 -26.10
N TYR A 416 -11.97 12.76 -25.43
CA TYR A 416 -11.00 13.33 -24.52
C TYR A 416 -9.67 13.73 -25.17
N ALA A 417 -9.46 13.43 -26.45
CA ALA A 417 -8.22 13.76 -27.18
C ALA A 417 -7.93 15.27 -27.26
N LYS A 418 -8.95 16.10 -27.06
CA LYS A 418 -8.87 17.56 -27.09
C LYS A 418 -8.25 18.19 -25.83
N TYR A 419 -8.21 17.46 -24.69
CA TYR A 419 -7.65 17.98 -23.46
C TYR A 419 -6.13 17.73 -23.39
N GLU A 420 -5.38 18.75 -22.98
CA GLU A 420 -3.97 18.58 -22.64
C GLU A 420 -3.81 17.71 -21.42
N GLU A 421 -2.82 16.83 -21.44
CA GLU A 421 -2.63 15.81 -20.42
C GLU A 421 -1.19 15.78 -19.87
N ASP A 422 -1.06 15.57 -18.54
CA ASP A 422 0.20 15.19 -17.93
C ASP A 422 0.46 13.71 -18.19
N PHE A 423 -0.59 12.89 -17.99
CA PHE A 423 -0.56 11.45 -18.14
C PHE A 423 -1.85 10.93 -18.77
N ASP A 424 -1.76 9.84 -19.52
CA ASP A 424 -2.94 9.05 -19.90
C ASP A 424 -3.05 7.77 -19.06
N THR A 425 -4.18 7.08 -19.14
CA THR A 425 -4.44 5.88 -18.36
C THR A 425 -3.52 4.70 -18.62
N HIS A 426 -2.76 4.68 -19.74
CA HIS A 426 -1.69 3.70 -19.98
C HIS A 426 -0.35 4.13 -19.39
N HIS A 427 -0.05 5.44 -19.40
CA HIS A 427 1.18 5.95 -18.80
C HIS A 427 1.23 5.75 -17.29
N VAL A 428 0.05 5.77 -16.62
CA VAL A 428 -0.03 5.64 -15.16
C VAL A 428 -0.07 4.20 -14.65
N ILE A 429 0.12 3.21 -15.53
CA ILE A 429 0.17 1.81 -15.12
C ILE A 429 1.34 1.60 -14.15
N GLY A 430 1.04 1.08 -12.95
CA GLY A 430 2.03 0.88 -11.89
C GLY A 430 2.48 2.14 -11.15
N GLN A 431 2.10 3.35 -11.61
CA GLN A 431 2.40 4.62 -10.95
C GLN A 431 1.31 5.01 -9.95
N GLU A 432 1.59 5.98 -9.10
CA GLU A 432 0.66 6.53 -8.10
C GLU A 432 0.98 7.99 -7.84
N PHE A 433 -0.06 8.75 -7.47
CA PHE A 433 0.00 10.19 -7.26
C PHE A 433 -0.77 10.57 -6.01
N ASP A 434 -0.32 11.57 -5.29
CA ASP A 434 -1.00 12.02 -4.08
C ASP A 434 -2.39 12.57 -4.43
N ASN A 435 -2.48 13.43 -5.44
CA ASN A 435 -3.74 14.03 -5.87
C ASN A 435 -4.00 13.72 -7.34
N VAL A 436 -5.17 13.21 -7.66
CA VAL A 436 -5.58 12.83 -9.02
C VAL A 436 -6.77 13.64 -9.47
N LEU A 437 -6.69 14.17 -10.68
CA LEU A 437 -7.80 14.81 -11.39
C LEU A 437 -8.21 13.95 -12.57
N MET A 438 -9.51 13.69 -12.69
CA MET A 438 -10.10 13.08 -13.90
C MET A 438 -11.35 13.83 -14.36
N LEU A 439 -11.70 13.68 -15.63
CA LEU A 439 -12.92 14.22 -16.22
C LEU A 439 -13.92 13.10 -16.49
N MET A 440 -15.21 13.42 -16.48
CA MET A 440 -16.28 12.58 -17.03
C MET A 440 -17.27 13.47 -17.77
N ASP A 441 -17.91 12.94 -18.81
CA ASP A 441 -18.95 13.63 -19.58
C ASP A 441 -20.08 12.67 -19.97
N ASP A 442 -20.86 13.00 -20.98
CA ASP A 442 -21.96 12.18 -21.51
C ASP A 442 -21.50 10.89 -22.21
N SER A 443 -20.18 10.63 -22.32
CA SER A 443 -19.65 9.32 -22.68
C SER A 443 -19.87 8.27 -21.58
N PHE A 444 -20.34 8.69 -20.39
CA PHE A 444 -20.65 7.83 -19.26
C PHE A 444 -22.14 7.91 -18.89
N TYR A 445 -22.66 6.78 -18.44
CA TYR A 445 -24.02 6.71 -17.87
C TYR A 445 -24.10 5.60 -16.82
N TYR A 446 -25.16 5.63 -16.01
CA TYR A 446 -25.46 4.53 -15.10
C TYR A 446 -26.62 3.70 -15.65
N ASP A 447 -26.45 2.38 -15.67
CA ASP A 447 -27.51 1.44 -16.03
C ASP A 447 -28.58 1.32 -14.92
N GLU A 448 -29.60 0.49 -15.14
CA GLU A 448 -30.71 0.25 -14.20
C GLU A 448 -30.24 -0.36 -12.86
N ASN A 449 -29.09 -1.02 -12.87
CA ASN A 449 -28.47 -1.59 -11.68
C ASN A 449 -27.55 -0.59 -10.95
N GLY A 450 -27.48 0.65 -11.43
CA GLY A 450 -26.62 1.69 -10.86
C GLY A 450 -25.13 1.47 -11.17
N VAL A 451 -24.79 0.62 -12.13
CA VAL A 451 -23.40 0.34 -12.52
C VAL A 451 -22.99 1.34 -13.61
N LEU A 452 -21.81 1.94 -13.42
CA LEU A 452 -21.23 2.88 -14.38
C LEU A 452 -20.91 2.17 -15.70
N GLN A 453 -21.44 2.69 -16.79
CA GLN A 453 -21.25 2.20 -18.15
C GLN A 453 -20.64 3.29 -19.03
N GLY A 454 -19.97 2.89 -20.10
CA GLY A 454 -19.58 3.77 -21.20
C GLY A 454 -20.62 3.71 -22.32
N VAL A 455 -20.84 4.82 -23.02
CA VAL A 455 -21.72 4.84 -24.19
C VAL A 455 -21.19 3.84 -25.24
N PRO A 456 -22.02 2.95 -25.76
CA PRO A 456 -21.61 1.96 -26.73
C PRO A 456 -21.02 2.62 -28.00
N HIS A 457 -19.82 2.25 -28.35
CA HIS A 457 -19.19 2.60 -29.63
C HIS A 457 -19.15 1.37 -30.53
N PRO A 458 -19.33 1.49 -31.85
CA PRO A 458 -19.34 0.34 -32.77
C PRO A 458 -17.98 -0.31 -32.89
N ASN A 459 -17.11 -0.49 -32.22
CA ASN A 459 -15.82 -1.17 -32.04
C ASN A 459 -14.94 -0.42 -31.02
N PRO A 460 -15.27 -0.46 -29.74
CA PRO A 460 -14.47 0.24 -28.76
C PRO A 460 -13.11 -0.46 -28.61
N ASP A 461 -12.02 0.26 -28.88
CA ASP A 461 -10.68 -0.21 -28.52
C ASP A 461 -10.57 -0.32 -27.01
N TYR A 462 -11.14 0.66 -26.29
CA TYR A 462 -11.09 0.79 -24.85
C TYR A 462 -12.46 0.84 -24.20
N LEU A 463 -12.55 0.31 -23.00
CA LEU A 463 -13.71 0.38 -22.14
C LEU A 463 -13.58 1.59 -21.21
N TYR A 464 -14.27 2.69 -21.50
CA TYR A 464 -14.16 3.93 -20.73
C TYR A 464 -14.33 3.76 -19.21
N PRO A 465 -15.30 2.98 -18.69
CA PRO A 465 -15.40 2.74 -17.25
C PRO A 465 -14.14 2.07 -16.64
N ASN A 466 -13.46 1.24 -17.44
CA ASN A 466 -12.24 0.57 -16.99
C ASN A 466 -11.03 1.52 -17.05
N LEU A 467 -10.95 2.38 -18.08
CA LEU A 467 -9.95 3.45 -18.13
C LEU A 467 -10.14 4.42 -16.97
N PHE A 468 -11.39 4.83 -16.68
CA PHE A 468 -11.71 5.66 -15.51
C PHE A 468 -11.23 4.98 -14.22
N TYR A 469 -11.58 3.72 -14.03
CA TYR A 469 -11.16 2.97 -12.85
C TYR A 469 -9.63 2.87 -12.74
N GLN A 470 -8.95 2.64 -13.85
CA GLN A 470 -7.49 2.63 -13.90
C GLN A 470 -6.88 3.95 -13.43
N GLY A 471 -7.37 5.08 -13.95
CA GLY A 471 -6.86 6.40 -13.59
C GLY A 471 -7.19 6.79 -12.15
N ILE A 472 -8.46 6.68 -11.74
CA ILE A 472 -8.89 7.12 -10.42
C ILE A 472 -8.29 6.29 -9.27
N THR A 473 -7.93 5.03 -9.52
CA THR A 473 -7.26 4.17 -8.51
C THR A 473 -5.78 4.47 -8.32
N ARG A 474 -5.21 5.43 -9.05
CA ARG A 474 -3.81 5.89 -8.87
C ARG A 474 -3.65 6.89 -7.73
N VAL A 475 -4.74 7.29 -7.12
CA VAL A 475 -4.79 8.29 -6.04
C VAL A 475 -4.29 7.72 -4.71
N ARG A 476 -3.59 8.56 -3.95
CA ARG A 476 -3.20 8.30 -2.56
C ARG A 476 -3.98 9.16 -1.56
N GLU A 477 -4.12 10.47 -1.83
CA GLU A 477 -4.64 11.44 -0.85
C GLU A 477 -5.94 12.12 -1.28
N LYS A 478 -6.02 12.69 -2.50
CA LYS A 478 -7.18 13.49 -2.91
C LYS A 478 -7.63 13.21 -4.34
N ILE A 479 -8.94 13.18 -4.54
CA ILE A 479 -9.58 13.09 -5.86
C ILE A 479 -10.23 14.42 -6.20
N ALA A 480 -9.98 14.90 -7.42
CA ALA A 480 -10.84 15.89 -8.08
C ALA A 480 -11.52 15.22 -9.27
N LEU A 481 -12.83 15.28 -9.33
CA LEU A 481 -13.63 14.77 -10.43
C LEU A 481 -14.45 15.90 -11.03
N VAL A 482 -14.21 16.22 -12.31
CA VAL A 482 -14.92 17.26 -13.04
C VAL A 482 -15.88 16.63 -14.02
N ILE A 483 -17.17 16.91 -13.86
CA ILE A 483 -18.22 16.45 -14.78
C ILE A 483 -18.45 17.56 -15.81
N VAL A 484 -18.30 17.22 -17.09
CA VAL A 484 -18.40 18.20 -18.18
C VAL A 484 -19.70 18.02 -18.92
N ASN A 485 -20.51 19.09 -18.96
CA ASN A 485 -21.77 19.17 -19.72
C ASN A 485 -22.72 17.96 -19.56
N SER A 486 -22.75 17.35 -18.39
CA SER A 486 -23.61 16.19 -18.10
C SER A 486 -24.32 16.34 -16.75
N PRO A 487 -25.43 17.14 -16.68
CA PRO A 487 -26.12 17.39 -15.42
C PRO A 487 -26.67 16.12 -14.75
N ARG A 488 -27.16 15.17 -15.55
CA ARG A 488 -27.68 13.89 -15.03
C ARG A 488 -26.58 13.03 -14.38
N LEU A 489 -25.37 13.03 -14.95
CA LEU A 489 -24.25 12.31 -14.38
C LEU A 489 -23.79 12.98 -13.09
N PHE A 490 -23.73 14.30 -13.08
CA PHE A 490 -23.39 15.09 -11.89
C PHE A 490 -24.37 14.85 -10.74
N GLU A 491 -25.68 14.91 -11.01
CA GLU A 491 -26.73 14.63 -10.02
C GLU A 491 -26.55 13.24 -9.40
N LYS A 492 -26.32 12.21 -10.22
CA LYS A 492 -26.15 10.84 -9.76
C LYS A 492 -24.87 10.65 -8.92
N ILE A 493 -23.76 11.28 -9.31
CA ILE A 493 -22.51 11.18 -8.56
C ILE A 493 -22.57 12.01 -7.27
N SER A 494 -23.20 13.19 -7.31
CA SER A 494 -23.36 14.02 -6.11
C SER A 494 -24.20 13.34 -5.04
N SER A 495 -25.15 12.48 -5.40
CA SER A 495 -25.93 11.71 -4.42
C SER A 495 -25.10 10.73 -3.58
N ILE A 496 -23.83 10.50 -3.94
CA ILE A 496 -22.88 9.72 -3.09
C ILE A 496 -22.58 10.46 -1.78
N PHE A 497 -22.67 11.79 -1.80
CA PHE A 497 -22.45 12.64 -0.63
C PHE A 497 -23.67 12.74 0.30
N ASP A 498 -24.83 12.26 -0.14
CA ASP A 498 -26.03 12.27 0.69
C ASP A 498 -25.82 11.29 1.85
N ILE A 499 -25.69 11.83 3.06
CA ILE A 499 -25.70 11.06 4.29
C ILE A 499 -27.15 10.68 4.56
N GLU A 500 -27.53 9.45 4.22
CA GLU A 500 -28.81 8.94 4.69
C GLU A 500 -28.73 8.87 6.23
N GLN A 501 -29.40 9.82 6.90
CA GLN A 501 -29.79 9.63 8.29
C GLN A 501 -30.82 8.50 8.27
N GLU A 502 -30.43 7.29 8.65
CA GLU A 502 -31.39 6.27 9.00
C GLU A 502 -32.25 6.82 10.12
N ALA A 503 -33.55 7.03 9.81
CA ALA A 503 -34.59 7.45 10.73
C ALA A 503 -34.97 6.30 11.66
#